data_467e526a16e47e1949a6d9cdcabbfcd3
#
_entry.id   467e526a16e47e1949a6d9cdcabbfcd3
#
_cell.length_a   1.000
_cell.length_b   1.000
_cell.length_c   1.000
_cell.angle_alpha   90.00
_cell.angle_beta   90.00
_cell.angle_gamma   90.00
#
_symmetry.space_group_name_H-M   'P 1'
#
loop_
_entity.id
_entity.type
_entity.pdbx_description
1 polymer ?
#
loop_
_entity_poly.entity_id
_entity_poly.type
_entity_poly.pdbx_seq_one_letter_code
_entity_poly.pdbx_strand_id
1 'polypeptide(L)'
;MRYLLLTAALAMNMQAMLAQSSYQVKNSVTLRNEDCDLTKMSVILPVPVSNIYQDVVGLKGSSGTVLDLDASNRYLRDIKTDGQPSSGESYTLSEEFSVTL
;
A
#
# COMPACT_ATOMS: atom_id res chain seq x y z
N MET A 1 18.04 -3.41 20.74
CA MET A 1 17.15 -3.26 19.60
C MET A 1 15.74 -3.00 20.10
N ARG A 2 15.13 -1.98 19.64
CA ARG A 2 13.77 -1.65 20.03
C ARG A 2 12.78 -2.16 18.98
N TYR A 3 11.65 -2.61 19.44
CA TYR A 3 10.62 -3.15 18.57
C TYR A 3 9.68 -2.05 18.11
N LEU A 4 9.36 -2.08 16.83
CA LEU A 4 8.28 -1.27 16.30
C LEU A 4 6.97 -2.00 16.57
N LEU A 5 6.08 -1.36 17.32
CA LEU A 5 4.73 -1.87 17.47
C LEU A 5 3.97 -1.57 16.18
N LEU A 6 3.69 -2.62 15.43
CA LEU A 6 2.99 -2.54 14.18
C LEU A 6 1.48 -2.55 14.43
N THR A 7 0.82 -1.44 14.16
CA THR A 7 -0.63 -1.40 14.05
C THR A 7 -0.95 -1.25 12.58
N ALA A 8 -1.30 -2.33 11.95
CA ALA A 8 -1.67 -2.32 10.54
C ALA A 8 -3.17 -2.46 10.41
N ALA A 9 -3.80 -1.49 9.78
CA ALA A 9 -5.20 -1.57 9.38
C ALA A 9 -5.26 -1.62 7.88
N LEU A 10 -5.74 -2.74 7.33
CA LEU A 10 -6.00 -2.86 5.91
C LEU A 10 -7.48 -2.59 5.68
N ALA A 11 -7.78 -1.45 5.06
CA ALA A 11 -9.13 -1.10 4.66
C ALA A 11 -9.24 -1.28 3.15
N MET A 12 -10.20 -2.07 2.71
CA MET A 12 -10.49 -2.27 1.30
C MET A 12 -11.91 -1.81 1.02
N ASN A 13 -12.02 -0.76 0.19
CA ASN A 13 -13.30 -0.27 -0.28
C ASN A 13 -13.46 -0.65 -1.74
N MET A 14 -14.51 -1.41 -2.04
CA MET A 14 -14.85 -1.77 -3.41
C MET A 14 -16.18 -1.13 -3.78
N GLN A 15 -16.19 -0.41 -4.89
CA GLN A 15 -17.37 0.24 -5.40
C GLN A 15 -17.67 -0.31 -6.79
N ALA A 16 -18.76 -1.06 -6.91
CA ALA A 16 -19.16 -1.66 -8.17
C ALA A 16 -19.83 -0.62 -9.06
N MET A 17 -19.47 -0.60 -10.33
CA MET A 17 -20.15 0.17 -11.37
C MET A 17 -21.05 -0.74 -12.17
N LEU A 18 -22.35 -0.39 -12.28
CA LEU A 18 -23.37 -1.25 -12.85
C LEU A 18 -23.23 -1.50 -14.36
N ALA A 19 -22.64 -0.55 -15.11
CA ALA A 19 -22.55 -0.64 -16.58
C ALA A 19 -21.40 -1.52 -17.06
N GLN A 20 -20.44 -1.81 -16.20
CA GLN A 20 -19.26 -2.62 -16.49
C GLN A 20 -18.85 -3.34 -15.21
N SER A 21 -18.27 -4.51 -15.35
CA SER A 21 -17.69 -5.21 -14.18
C SER A 21 -16.41 -4.53 -13.75
N SER A 22 -16.53 -3.28 -13.33
CA SER A 22 -15.41 -2.43 -12.96
C SER A 22 -15.54 -2.04 -11.49
N TYR A 23 -14.41 -2.09 -10.78
CA TYR A 23 -14.34 -1.82 -9.34
C TYR A 23 -13.22 -0.83 -9.07
N GLN A 24 -13.48 0.11 -8.20
CA GLN A 24 -12.43 0.96 -7.65
C GLN A 24 -11.98 0.40 -6.32
N VAL A 25 -10.68 0.22 -6.15
CA VAL A 25 -10.10 -0.37 -4.95
C VAL A 25 -9.18 0.65 -4.29
N LYS A 26 -9.30 0.78 -2.99
CA LYS A 26 -8.41 1.61 -2.17
C LYS A 26 -7.86 0.76 -1.04
N ASN A 27 -6.56 0.73 -0.91
CA ASN A 27 -5.85 0.03 0.17
C ASN A 27 -4.99 1.01 0.94
N SER A 28 -4.92 0.82 2.24
CA SER A 28 -4.01 1.61 3.05
C SER A 28 -3.46 0.78 4.20
N VAL A 29 -2.27 1.14 4.63
CA VAL A 29 -1.65 0.61 5.84
C VAL A 29 -1.10 1.78 6.65
N THR A 30 -1.35 1.76 7.95
CA THR A 30 -0.86 2.76 8.87
C THR A 30 0.07 2.11 9.89
N LEU A 31 1.24 2.68 10.03
CA LEU A 31 2.23 2.27 11.02
C LEU A 31 2.41 3.40 12.03
N ARG A 32 2.36 3.05 13.30
CA ARG A 32 2.63 4.00 14.37
C ARG A 32 3.92 3.62 15.08
N ASN A 33 4.78 4.59 15.31
CA ASN A 33 5.97 4.41 16.12
C ASN A 33 5.61 4.66 17.59
N GLU A 34 5.61 3.60 18.38
CA GLU A 34 5.16 3.63 19.77
C GLU A 34 6.28 3.93 20.77
N ASP A 35 7.36 4.46 20.42
CA ASP A 35 8.50 4.74 21.30
C ASP A 35 9.74 3.95 20.88
N CYS A 36 10.10 4.15 19.63
CA CYS A 36 11.21 3.43 19.03
C CYS A 36 12.12 4.40 18.29
N ASP A 37 13.41 4.23 18.43
CA ASP A 37 14.38 4.95 17.61
C ASP A 37 14.51 4.23 16.27
N LEU A 38 13.88 4.78 15.26
CA LEU A 38 13.90 4.22 13.91
C LEU A 38 15.03 4.85 13.11
N THR A 39 15.83 4.01 12.46
CA THR A 39 16.79 4.47 11.45
C THR A 39 16.22 4.29 10.04
N LYS A 40 15.43 3.23 9.83
CA LYS A 40 14.84 2.94 8.54
C LYS A 40 13.55 2.15 8.71
N MET A 41 12.56 2.45 7.88
CA MET A 41 11.30 1.74 7.82
C MET A 41 10.94 1.48 6.38
N SER A 42 10.45 0.29 6.08
CA SER A 42 9.94 -0.08 4.76
C SER A 42 8.49 -0.51 4.90
N VAL A 43 7.64 0.03 4.05
CA VAL A 43 6.21 -0.28 4.02
C VAL A 43 5.86 -0.79 2.64
N ILE A 44 5.13 -1.89 2.59
CA ILE A 44 4.79 -2.58 1.34
C ILE A 44 3.29 -2.81 1.28
N LEU A 45 2.69 -2.47 0.13
CA LEU A 45 1.32 -2.81 -0.21
C LEU A 45 1.31 -3.68 -1.47
N PRO A 46 0.52 -4.75 -1.51
CA PRO A 46 0.39 -5.56 -2.71
C PRO A 46 -0.35 -4.79 -3.80
N VAL A 47 0.05 -5.01 -5.04
CA VAL A 47 -0.61 -4.43 -6.23
C VAL A 47 -0.99 -5.59 -7.14
N PRO A 48 -2.26 -5.72 -7.52
CA PRO A 48 -2.64 -6.74 -8.48
C PRO A 48 -2.07 -6.44 -9.86
N VAL A 49 -1.91 -7.47 -10.66
CA VAL A 49 -1.45 -7.36 -12.05
C VAL A 49 -2.60 -7.61 -13.02
N SER A 50 -2.51 -7.00 -14.19
CA SER A 50 -3.42 -7.30 -15.28
C SER A 50 -3.12 -8.70 -15.85
N ASN A 51 -4.18 -9.42 -16.21
CA ASN A 51 -4.06 -10.74 -16.83
C ASN A 51 -5.27 -10.98 -17.74
N ILE A 52 -5.46 -12.21 -18.22
CA ILE A 52 -6.58 -12.53 -19.13
C ILE A 52 -7.96 -12.41 -18.47
N TYR A 53 -8.02 -12.32 -17.14
CA TYR A 53 -9.28 -12.25 -16.40
C TYR A 53 -9.59 -10.84 -15.88
N GLN A 54 -8.59 -9.98 -15.79
CA GLN A 54 -8.76 -8.65 -15.22
C GLN A 54 -7.78 -7.64 -15.80
N ASP A 55 -8.25 -6.41 -15.89
CA ASP A 55 -7.44 -5.25 -16.23
C ASP A 55 -7.30 -4.37 -14.99
N VAL A 56 -6.08 -4.01 -14.65
CA VAL A 56 -5.78 -3.10 -13.55
C VAL A 56 -5.23 -1.80 -14.13
N VAL A 57 -5.91 -0.70 -13.89
CA VAL A 57 -5.55 0.60 -14.44
C VAL A 57 -5.61 1.68 -13.40
N GLY A 58 -4.93 2.79 -13.66
CA GLY A 58 -5.01 3.98 -12.85
C GLY A 58 -4.39 3.85 -11.46
N LEU A 59 -3.37 3.01 -11.31
CA LEU A 59 -2.70 2.85 -10.03
C LEU A 59 -2.06 4.17 -9.59
N LYS A 60 -2.42 4.59 -8.37
CA LYS A 60 -1.87 5.77 -7.72
C LYS A 60 -1.50 5.41 -6.28
N GLY A 61 -0.25 5.62 -5.92
CA GLY A 61 0.20 5.53 -4.54
C GLY A 61 0.28 6.91 -3.90
N SER A 62 0.12 6.98 -2.59
CA SER A 62 0.31 8.23 -1.86
C SER A 62 1.79 8.67 -1.88
N SER A 63 2.69 7.70 -1.93
CA SER A 63 4.13 7.89 -2.09
C SER A 63 4.76 6.56 -2.47
N GLY A 64 6.08 6.54 -2.64
CA GLY A 64 6.81 5.31 -2.88
C GLY A 64 6.92 4.94 -4.34
N THR A 65 7.36 3.72 -4.58
CA THR A 65 7.67 3.19 -5.91
C THR A 65 7.00 1.85 -6.12
N VAL A 66 6.45 1.67 -7.32
CA VAL A 66 5.90 0.37 -7.74
C VAL A 66 7.05 -0.50 -8.24
N LEU A 67 7.15 -1.71 -7.70
CA LEU A 67 8.19 -2.67 -8.05
C LEU A 67 7.57 -3.96 -8.52
N ASP A 68 8.14 -4.54 -9.57
CA ASP A 68 7.77 -5.84 -10.08
C ASP A 68 8.75 -6.87 -9.54
N LEU A 69 8.24 -7.82 -8.73
CA LEU A 69 9.04 -8.92 -8.26
C LEU A 69 9.20 -9.98 -9.36
N ASP A 70 8.09 -10.27 -10.03
CA ASP A 70 8.05 -11.13 -11.22
C ASP A 70 6.79 -10.79 -12.02
N ALA A 71 6.47 -11.59 -13.05
CA ALA A 71 5.33 -11.32 -13.93
C ALA A 71 3.97 -11.36 -13.22
N SER A 72 3.89 -12.01 -12.05
CA SER A 72 2.65 -12.20 -11.31
C SER A 72 2.59 -11.44 -9.99
N ASN A 73 3.71 -10.86 -9.56
CA ASN A 73 3.81 -10.22 -8.25
C ASN A 73 4.36 -8.82 -8.38
N ARG A 74 3.56 -7.88 -7.91
CA ARG A 74 3.86 -6.45 -7.95
C ARG A 74 3.53 -5.86 -6.59
N TYR A 75 4.28 -4.85 -6.18
CA TYR A 75 4.00 -4.17 -4.93
C TYR A 75 4.41 -2.71 -4.98
N LEU A 76 3.73 -1.91 -4.14
CA LEU A 76 4.10 -0.54 -3.86
C LEU A 76 4.94 -0.53 -2.58
N ARG A 77 6.12 0.06 -2.65
CA ARG A 77 7.02 0.17 -1.49
C ARG A 77 7.38 1.61 -1.24
N ASP A 78 7.32 2.00 0.02
CA ASP A 78 7.88 3.26 0.47
C ASP A 78 8.89 3.01 1.58
N ILE A 79 9.97 3.75 1.54
CA ILE A 79 11.06 3.65 2.51
C ILE A 79 11.21 5.00 3.20
N LYS A 80 11.17 4.99 4.52
CA LYS A 80 11.44 6.16 5.35
C LYS A 80 12.77 5.96 6.07
N THR A 81 13.56 7.01 6.07
CA THR A 81 14.86 7.05 6.72
C THR A 81 14.91 8.19 7.74
N ASP A 82 16.05 8.38 8.40
CA ASP A 82 16.30 9.50 9.29
C ASP A 82 15.30 9.60 10.44
N GLY A 83 14.94 8.45 10.99
CA GLY A 83 14.08 8.40 12.15
C GLY A 83 12.61 8.70 11.91
N GLN A 84 12.14 8.60 10.68
CA GLN A 84 10.72 8.84 10.36
C GLN A 84 9.92 7.54 10.28
N PRO A 85 8.69 7.48 10.81
CA PRO A 85 8.06 8.48 11.67
C PRO A 85 8.72 8.56 13.04
N SER A 86 8.68 9.72 13.66
CA SER A 86 9.20 9.94 15.00
C SER A 86 8.33 9.22 16.03
N SER A 87 8.89 9.05 17.24
CA SER A 87 8.14 8.43 18.34
C SER A 87 6.78 9.10 18.55
N GLY A 88 5.74 8.30 18.64
CA GLY A 88 4.36 8.76 18.78
C GLY A 88 3.67 9.18 17.48
N GLU A 89 4.40 9.26 16.38
CA GLU A 89 3.83 9.62 15.08
C GLU A 89 3.46 8.40 14.25
N SER A 90 2.58 8.63 13.29
CA SER A 90 2.10 7.59 12.38
C SER A 90 2.48 7.92 10.95
N TYR A 91 2.66 6.87 10.15
CA TYR A 91 2.82 6.98 8.71
C TYR A 91 1.80 6.09 8.02
N THR A 92 1.14 6.62 7.00
CA THR A 92 0.16 5.88 6.20
C THR A 92 0.63 5.80 4.76
N LEU A 93 0.70 4.59 4.24
CA LEU A 93 0.86 4.34 2.81
C LEU A 93 -0.48 3.88 2.26
N SER A 94 -0.92 4.52 1.18
CA SER A 94 -2.18 4.17 0.53
C SER A 94 -1.99 4.03 -0.97
N GLU A 95 -2.88 3.27 -1.59
CA GLU A 95 -2.95 3.10 -3.03
C GLU A 95 -4.39 3.02 -3.47
N GLU A 96 -4.63 3.41 -4.71
CA GLU A 96 -5.93 3.21 -5.36
C GLU A 96 -5.73 2.81 -6.81
N PHE A 97 -6.65 2.01 -7.32
CA PHE A 97 -6.65 1.56 -8.70
C PHE A 97 -8.03 1.08 -9.09
N SER A 98 -8.24 0.90 -10.39
CA SER A 98 -9.48 0.32 -10.92
C SER A 98 -9.20 -1.06 -11.47
N VAL A 99 -10.13 -1.98 -11.23
CA VAL A 99 -10.09 -3.34 -11.77
C VAL A 99 -11.32 -3.53 -12.65
N THR A 100 -11.11 -3.94 -13.90
CA THR A 100 -12.16 -4.29 -14.84
C THR A 100 -12.09 -5.78 -15.13
N LEU A 101 -13.20 -6.45 -14.98
CA LEU A 101 -13.33 -7.89 -15.21
C LEU A 101 -13.88 -8.19 -16.59
#